data_f7376dfa905a0177dd89cfb88241bb9c
#
_entry.id   f7376dfa905a0177dd89cfb88241bb9c
#
_cell.length_a   1.000
_cell.length_b   1.000
_cell.length_c   1.000
_cell.angle_alpha   90.00
_cell.angle_beta   90.00
_cell.angle_gamma   90.00
#
_symmetry.space_group_name_H-M   'P 1'
#
loop_
_entity.id
_entity.type
_entity.pdbx_description
1 polymer ?
#
loop_
_entity_poly.entity_id
_entity_poly.type
_entity_poly.pdbx_seq_one_letter_code
_entity_poly.pdbx_strand_id
1 'polypeptide(L)'
;MKLCRFSTLYIFLVSFWYHRKAWYDYEELARELIPWLLDHHFTHVELLPLAEHPFDGSWGYQTTGYFSVTSRYGDPADFAAFVNACHRMGIGVIMDFVPVHFAANGDALANFDGTHLYEYDSDVGHSEWGTCNFNYYRREVCSFLNSAAALWMDVYHCDGIRMDAISRAIYWQGDPNRGVNEGALNFLRGLNHGLNERWPTGIYTAEDSTNFLKVTAPTRYDGIGFDYKWDMGWMHDTLDYFATPFGERPDAYHKLTFSMQYFYNELYLLALSHDEVVHGKKTIIDKLWGTYEEKCAQLRTLYFYMYTHPGKKLNFMGNEMAHFREWDEKRPLDWDLLKYPFHDSFQKFFAAVSRLYATEPALYDGEYNPDCFEWVACESRAEGVYAWLRKGAGQNLLCVMNTQNTAHKKFPLYLKFPCGAEELLNTEASVWGGADKSRTKTFHTTDGGVYGRDYTLAIDLPAMGSRLFRLSPEALHPEAAQASAALALNQKRKAARAAKAPANKSKK
;
A
#
# COMPACT_ATOMS: atom_id res chain seq x y z
N MET A 1 -17.70 8.18 -2.80
CA MET A 1 -16.25 8.14 -2.65
C MET A 1 -15.96 7.74 -1.21
N LYS A 2 -15.56 6.50 -1.01
CA LYS A 2 -15.21 5.99 0.31
C LYS A 2 -13.94 6.71 0.75
N LEU A 3 -14.07 7.62 1.70
CA LEU A 3 -12.97 8.46 2.16
C LEU A 3 -12.32 7.81 3.37
N CYS A 4 -11.49 6.81 3.15
CA CYS A 4 -10.39 6.61 4.05
C CYS A 4 -9.36 7.69 3.76
N ARG A 5 -9.30 8.77 4.56
CA ARG A 5 -8.42 9.91 4.31
C ARG A 5 -6.95 9.49 4.26
N PHE A 6 -6.55 8.57 5.12
CA PHE A 6 -5.27 7.87 5.05
C PHE A 6 -5.52 6.39 5.35
N SER A 7 -4.84 5.50 4.67
CA SER A 7 -4.92 4.06 4.95
C SER A 7 -3.56 3.45 4.86
N THR A 8 -3.16 2.84 5.94
CA THR A 8 -1.99 1.99 6.07
C THR A 8 -2.46 0.61 6.50
N LEU A 9 -2.19 -0.40 5.67
CA LEU A 9 -2.58 -1.77 5.89
C LEU A 9 -1.38 -2.58 6.39
N TYR A 10 -1.64 -3.47 7.33
CA TYR A 10 -0.66 -4.40 7.87
C TYR A 10 -1.10 -5.82 7.57
N ILE A 11 -0.42 -6.51 6.65
CA ILE A 11 -0.71 -7.91 6.37
C ILE A 11 -0.14 -8.78 7.49
N PHE A 12 -0.96 -9.69 7.97
CA PHE A 12 -0.67 -10.51 9.13
C PHE A 12 -1.15 -11.96 8.99
N LEU A 13 -0.28 -12.91 9.35
CA LEU A 13 -0.66 -14.31 9.56
C LEU A 13 -0.72 -14.61 11.07
N VAL A 14 -1.83 -15.16 11.53
CA VAL A 14 -2.10 -15.40 12.95
C VAL A 14 -1.19 -16.47 13.57
N SER A 15 -0.53 -17.31 12.80
CA SER A 15 0.11 -18.53 13.29
C SER A 15 1.29 -18.34 14.26
N PHE A 16 2.20 -17.37 14.03
CA PHE A 16 3.42 -17.24 14.86
C PHE A 16 3.89 -15.79 15.02
N TRP A 17 3.19 -15.03 15.86
CA TRP A 17 3.57 -13.64 16.09
C TRP A 17 4.71 -13.47 17.10
N TYR A 18 4.66 -14.19 18.24
CA TYR A 18 5.58 -13.96 19.36
C TYR A 18 6.23 -15.26 19.88
N HIS A 19 7.14 -15.21 20.82
CA HIS A 19 8.10 -16.21 21.36
C HIS A 19 7.57 -17.63 21.72
N ARG A 20 6.42 -18.09 21.24
CA ARG A 20 5.88 -19.42 21.53
C ARG A 20 6.08 -20.44 20.41
N LYS A 21 6.17 -21.71 20.78
CA LYS A 21 6.13 -22.86 19.85
C LYS A 21 4.70 -23.32 19.56
N ALA A 22 3.70 -22.43 19.68
CA ALA A 22 2.29 -22.74 19.49
C ALA A 22 1.61 -21.55 18.79
N TRP A 23 0.52 -21.82 18.13
CA TRP A 23 -0.33 -20.76 17.55
C TRP A 23 -0.85 -19.83 18.63
N TYR A 24 -1.04 -18.57 18.28
CA TYR A 24 -1.72 -17.59 19.11
C TYR A 24 -3.22 -17.85 19.06
N ASP A 25 -3.89 -17.69 20.18
CA ASP A 25 -5.32 -17.50 20.15
C ASP A 25 -5.68 -16.02 19.85
N TYR A 26 -6.94 -15.78 19.48
CA TYR A 26 -7.41 -14.45 19.11
C TYR A 26 -7.34 -13.44 20.26
N GLU A 27 -7.46 -13.86 21.52
CA GLU A 27 -7.36 -12.98 22.68
C GLU A 27 -5.91 -12.54 22.90
N GLU A 28 -4.97 -13.48 22.86
CA GLU A 28 -3.54 -13.21 22.96
C GLU A 28 -3.11 -12.29 21.82
N LEU A 29 -3.59 -12.57 20.59
CA LEU A 29 -3.31 -11.76 19.41
C LEU A 29 -3.81 -10.32 19.58
N ALA A 30 -5.04 -10.12 20.05
CA ALA A 30 -5.58 -8.79 20.29
C ALA A 30 -4.70 -7.99 21.26
N ARG A 31 -4.23 -8.65 22.32
CA ARG A 31 -3.42 -8.02 23.36
C ARG A 31 -2.04 -7.56 22.86
N GLU A 32 -1.42 -8.33 21.97
CA GLU A 32 -0.06 -8.05 21.50
C GLU A 32 -0.05 -7.23 20.18
N LEU A 33 -0.92 -7.57 19.23
CA LEU A 33 -0.92 -6.95 17.90
C LEU A 33 -1.50 -5.53 17.91
N ILE A 34 -2.61 -5.29 18.60
CA ILE A 34 -3.28 -4.00 18.54
C ILE A 34 -2.37 -2.85 19.01
N PRO A 35 -1.63 -2.95 20.14
CA PRO A 35 -0.66 -1.91 20.52
C PRO A 35 0.40 -1.67 19.45
N TRP A 36 0.93 -2.73 18.82
CA TRP A 36 1.91 -2.63 17.75
C TRP A 36 1.37 -1.87 16.54
N LEU A 37 0.15 -2.17 16.11
CA LEU A 37 -0.51 -1.45 15.00
C LEU A 37 -0.65 0.04 15.30
N LEU A 38 -1.06 0.39 16.52
CA LEU A 38 -1.22 1.78 16.95
C LEU A 38 0.11 2.53 17.02
N ASP A 39 1.15 1.92 17.57
CA ASP A 39 2.49 2.51 17.69
C ASP A 39 3.12 2.79 16.31
N HIS A 40 2.76 1.98 15.30
CA HIS A 40 3.21 2.14 13.92
C HIS A 40 2.23 2.90 13.02
N HIS A 41 1.15 3.43 13.60
CA HIS A 41 0.12 4.20 12.90
C HIS A 41 -0.56 3.44 11.75
N PHE A 42 -0.70 2.11 11.86
CA PHE A 42 -1.54 1.34 10.96
C PHE A 42 -3.01 1.60 11.25
N THR A 43 -3.82 1.65 10.20
CA THR A 43 -5.26 1.89 10.30
C THR A 43 -6.10 0.63 10.15
N HIS A 44 -5.53 -0.37 9.49
CA HIS A 44 -6.19 -1.66 9.24
C HIS A 44 -5.17 -2.80 9.40
N VAL A 45 -5.68 -3.93 9.83
CA VAL A 45 -4.99 -5.22 9.70
C VAL A 45 -5.67 -6.04 8.61
N GLU A 46 -4.89 -6.57 7.68
CA GLU A 46 -5.34 -7.53 6.68
C GLU A 46 -4.86 -8.90 7.11
N LEU A 47 -5.81 -9.80 7.36
CA LEU A 47 -5.52 -11.14 7.83
C LEU A 47 -5.44 -12.09 6.65
N LEU A 48 -4.31 -12.83 6.51
CA LEU A 48 -4.23 -13.94 5.58
C LEU A 48 -5.41 -14.90 5.77
N PRO A 49 -5.81 -15.70 4.78
CA PRO A 49 -7.09 -16.39 4.81
C PRO A 49 -7.34 -17.19 6.09
N LEU A 50 -8.38 -16.80 6.84
CA LEU A 50 -8.82 -17.48 8.06
C LEU A 50 -9.96 -18.48 7.82
N ALA A 51 -10.39 -18.64 6.57
CA ALA A 51 -11.30 -19.72 6.21
C ALA A 51 -10.64 -21.08 6.44
N GLU A 52 -11.42 -22.09 6.86
CA GLU A 52 -10.88 -23.39 7.20
C GLU A 52 -10.17 -24.05 6.01
N HIS A 53 -9.00 -24.64 6.27
CA HIS A 53 -8.14 -25.23 5.25
C HIS A 53 -7.36 -26.43 5.82
N PRO A 54 -7.04 -27.46 5.00
CA PRO A 54 -6.44 -28.71 5.48
C PRO A 54 -4.94 -28.64 5.70
N PHE A 55 -4.25 -27.67 5.08
CA PHE A 55 -2.79 -27.62 5.02
C PHE A 55 -2.24 -26.27 5.48
N ASP A 56 -1.53 -26.26 6.62
CA ASP A 56 -0.97 -25.04 7.22
C ASP A 56 -0.01 -24.29 6.29
N GLY A 57 0.81 -25.03 5.53
CA GLY A 57 1.75 -24.46 4.56
C GLY A 57 1.10 -23.79 3.35
N SER A 58 -0.23 -23.85 3.22
CA SER A 58 -0.97 -23.05 2.24
C SER A 58 -1.28 -21.64 2.73
N TRP A 59 -0.99 -21.32 3.98
CA TRP A 59 -1.31 -20.05 4.64
C TRP A 59 -2.81 -19.67 4.59
N GLY A 60 -3.68 -20.68 4.37
CA GLY A 60 -5.12 -20.52 4.19
C GLY A 60 -5.59 -20.42 2.74
N TYR A 61 -4.69 -20.27 1.77
CA TYR A 61 -5.07 -20.12 0.36
C TYR A 61 -5.64 -21.39 -0.28
N GLN A 62 -5.45 -22.57 0.31
CA GLN A 62 -6.11 -23.81 -0.11
C GLN A 62 -7.37 -24.06 0.73
N THR A 63 -8.35 -23.19 0.59
CA THR A 63 -9.58 -23.19 1.39
C THR A 63 -10.45 -24.42 1.12
N THR A 64 -11.03 -24.99 2.19
CA THR A 64 -12.07 -26.04 2.14
C THR A 64 -13.38 -25.56 2.78
N GLY A 65 -13.29 -24.75 3.83
CA GLY A 65 -14.47 -24.29 4.61
C GLY A 65 -14.74 -22.81 4.48
N TYR A 66 -15.36 -22.38 3.38
CA TYR A 66 -15.63 -20.97 3.05
C TYR A 66 -16.52 -20.24 4.07
N PHE A 67 -17.29 -21.00 4.85
CA PHE A 67 -18.22 -20.48 5.88
C PHE A 67 -17.74 -20.76 7.31
N SER A 68 -16.50 -21.20 7.47
CA SER A 68 -15.90 -21.56 8.76
C SER A 68 -14.66 -20.74 9.02
N VAL A 69 -14.60 -20.07 10.17
CA VAL A 69 -13.32 -19.59 10.70
C VAL A 69 -12.49 -20.82 11.10
N THR A 70 -11.21 -20.83 10.72
CA THR A 70 -10.33 -21.95 11.10
C THR A 70 -10.26 -22.11 12.62
N SER A 71 -10.32 -23.35 13.07
CA SER A 71 -10.27 -23.71 14.50
C SER A 71 -8.87 -23.62 15.13
N ARG A 72 -7.86 -23.26 14.33
CA ARG A 72 -6.45 -23.20 14.77
C ARG A 72 -6.19 -22.16 15.86
N TYR A 73 -6.94 -21.05 15.83
CA TYR A 73 -6.66 -19.85 16.63
C TYR A 73 -7.75 -19.54 17.64
N GLY A 74 -8.77 -20.39 17.73
CA GLY A 74 -9.92 -20.22 18.59
C GLY A 74 -11.23 -20.57 17.90
N ASP A 75 -12.34 -20.25 18.52
CA ASP A 75 -13.66 -20.47 17.95
C ASP A 75 -14.19 -19.22 17.21
N PRO A 76 -15.31 -19.31 16.50
CA PRO A 76 -15.90 -18.17 15.80
C PRO A 76 -16.23 -16.97 16.69
N ALA A 77 -16.56 -17.20 17.99
CA ALA A 77 -16.83 -16.12 18.93
C ALA A 77 -15.55 -15.39 19.35
N ASP A 78 -14.44 -16.12 19.46
CA ASP A 78 -13.13 -15.54 19.74
C ASP A 78 -12.65 -14.64 18.59
N PHE A 79 -12.87 -15.06 17.34
CA PHE A 79 -12.60 -14.20 16.19
C PHE A 79 -13.46 -12.94 16.18
N ALA A 80 -14.77 -13.07 16.45
CA ALA A 80 -15.66 -11.91 16.57
C ALA A 80 -15.21 -10.96 17.70
N ALA A 81 -14.73 -11.51 18.82
CA ALA A 81 -14.18 -10.73 19.93
C ALA A 81 -12.89 -9.97 19.52
N PHE A 82 -12.02 -10.61 18.71
CA PHE A 82 -10.82 -9.96 18.15
C PHE A 82 -11.19 -8.77 17.25
N VAL A 83 -12.13 -8.96 16.30
CA VAL A 83 -12.61 -7.88 15.43
C VAL A 83 -13.18 -6.73 16.27
N ASN A 84 -13.99 -7.03 17.27
CA ASN A 84 -14.53 -6.03 18.17
C ASN A 84 -13.43 -5.30 19.00
N ALA A 85 -12.37 -6.00 19.40
CA ALA A 85 -11.22 -5.38 20.06
C ALA A 85 -10.48 -4.40 19.14
N CYS A 86 -10.26 -4.77 17.87
CA CYS A 86 -9.70 -3.88 16.85
C CYS A 86 -10.56 -2.63 16.66
N HIS A 87 -11.88 -2.79 16.51
CA HIS A 87 -12.82 -1.68 16.32
C HIS A 87 -12.81 -0.70 17.49
N ARG A 88 -12.78 -1.20 18.74
CA ARG A 88 -12.68 -0.34 19.93
C ARG A 88 -11.45 0.54 19.93
N MET A 89 -10.39 0.14 19.25
CA MET A 89 -9.14 0.89 19.13
C MET A 89 -9.02 1.65 17.81
N GLY A 90 -10.09 1.64 16.97
CA GLY A 90 -10.13 2.34 15.69
C GLY A 90 -9.34 1.65 14.58
N ILE A 91 -9.03 0.36 14.73
CA ILE A 91 -8.37 -0.47 13.71
C ILE A 91 -9.44 -1.25 12.95
N GLY A 92 -9.45 -1.11 11.61
CA GLY A 92 -10.27 -1.91 10.73
C GLY A 92 -9.66 -3.29 10.47
N VAL A 93 -10.51 -4.26 10.17
CA VAL A 93 -10.09 -5.64 9.86
C VAL A 93 -10.49 -6.00 8.45
N ILE A 94 -9.51 -6.36 7.61
CA ILE A 94 -9.71 -6.82 6.23
C ILE A 94 -9.46 -8.31 6.19
N MET A 95 -10.39 -9.05 5.58
CA MET A 95 -10.28 -10.49 5.39
C MET A 95 -9.73 -10.80 4.01
N ASP A 96 -8.69 -11.63 3.95
CA ASP A 96 -8.20 -12.18 2.70
C ASP A 96 -9.12 -13.33 2.24
N PHE A 97 -9.67 -13.19 1.05
CA PHE A 97 -10.69 -14.08 0.50
C PHE A 97 -10.21 -14.67 -0.84
N VAL A 98 -10.34 -15.99 -0.99
CA VAL A 98 -9.86 -16.74 -2.15
C VAL A 98 -11.06 -17.14 -3.04
N PRO A 99 -11.55 -16.27 -3.92
CA PRO A 99 -12.69 -16.58 -4.78
C PRO A 99 -12.31 -17.34 -6.06
N VAL A 100 -11.02 -17.59 -6.27
CA VAL A 100 -10.49 -18.11 -7.55
C VAL A 100 -10.40 -19.62 -7.57
N HIS A 101 -9.90 -20.21 -6.50
CA HIS A 101 -9.67 -21.65 -6.43
C HIS A 101 -9.91 -22.18 -5.01
N PHE A 102 -9.99 -23.50 -4.88
CA PHE A 102 -10.18 -24.20 -3.62
C PHE A 102 -9.37 -25.49 -3.58
N ALA A 103 -9.17 -26.04 -2.37
CA ALA A 103 -8.37 -27.25 -2.17
C ALA A 103 -8.98 -28.47 -2.88
N ALA A 104 -8.14 -29.26 -3.55
CA ALA A 104 -8.55 -30.47 -4.28
C ALA A 104 -8.75 -31.69 -3.36
N ASN A 105 -9.32 -31.48 -2.16
CA ASN A 105 -9.58 -32.53 -1.18
C ASN A 105 -10.91 -33.24 -1.50
N GLY A 106 -10.89 -34.58 -1.56
CA GLY A 106 -12.08 -35.37 -1.86
C GLY A 106 -13.15 -35.42 -0.77
N ASP A 107 -12.86 -34.87 0.40
CA ASP A 107 -13.77 -34.69 1.54
C ASP A 107 -14.30 -33.24 1.66
N ALA A 108 -14.05 -32.41 0.64
CA ALA A 108 -14.46 -31.01 0.61
C ALA A 108 -15.28 -30.70 -0.67
N LEU A 109 -14.92 -29.61 -1.38
CA LEU A 109 -15.71 -29.16 -2.54
C LEU A 109 -15.39 -29.91 -3.83
N ALA A 110 -14.18 -30.45 -3.98
CA ALA A 110 -13.77 -31.15 -5.21
C ALA A 110 -14.60 -32.41 -5.42
N ASN A 111 -15.23 -32.53 -6.60
CA ASN A 111 -16.16 -33.62 -6.92
C ASN A 111 -17.24 -33.85 -5.84
N PHE A 112 -17.78 -32.80 -5.27
CA PHE A 112 -18.59 -32.76 -4.06
C PHE A 112 -19.72 -33.80 -4.03
N ASP A 113 -20.43 -33.96 -5.13
CA ASP A 113 -21.53 -34.93 -5.30
C ASP A 113 -21.17 -36.09 -6.24
N GLY A 114 -19.88 -36.28 -6.51
CA GLY A 114 -19.36 -37.23 -7.52
C GLY A 114 -19.32 -36.62 -8.94
N THR A 115 -19.65 -35.35 -9.09
CA THR A 115 -19.52 -34.58 -10.33
C THR A 115 -18.70 -33.32 -10.10
N HIS A 116 -18.34 -32.61 -11.17
CA HIS A 116 -17.69 -31.29 -11.09
C HIS A 116 -18.72 -30.21 -10.76
N LEU A 117 -19.23 -30.19 -9.51
CA LEU A 117 -20.26 -29.27 -9.09
C LEU A 117 -19.73 -27.83 -8.98
N TYR A 118 -18.59 -27.63 -8.36
CA TYR A 118 -17.98 -26.32 -8.10
C TYR A 118 -16.94 -25.93 -9.14
N GLU A 119 -16.19 -26.89 -9.68
CA GLU A 119 -15.11 -26.70 -10.63
C GLU A 119 -15.54 -26.87 -12.08
N TYR A 120 -14.71 -26.42 -13.03
CA TYR A 120 -14.89 -26.73 -14.43
C TYR A 120 -14.54 -28.20 -14.73
N ASP A 121 -15.32 -28.84 -15.59
CA ASP A 121 -15.10 -30.21 -16.13
C ASP A 121 -14.19 -30.14 -17.36
N SER A 122 -12.94 -29.67 -17.19
CA SER A 122 -11.95 -29.57 -18.28
C SER A 122 -10.58 -29.20 -17.70
N ASP A 123 -9.59 -28.99 -18.58
CA ASP A 123 -8.22 -28.57 -18.22
C ASP A 123 -8.19 -27.27 -17.41
N VAL A 124 -9.13 -26.35 -17.64
CA VAL A 124 -9.23 -25.10 -16.90
C VAL A 124 -9.78 -25.27 -15.47
N GLY A 125 -10.29 -26.46 -15.13
CA GLY A 125 -10.76 -26.81 -13.78
C GLY A 125 -9.64 -27.00 -12.76
N HIS A 126 -8.38 -27.04 -13.18
CA HIS A 126 -7.22 -27.20 -12.29
C HIS A 126 -6.30 -26.00 -12.37
N SER A 127 -5.79 -25.57 -11.21
CA SER A 127 -4.77 -24.53 -11.13
C SER A 127 -3.36 -25.12 -11.16
N GLU A 128 -2.38 -24.26 -11.41
CA GLU A 128 -0.95 -24.60 -11.31
C GLU A 128 -0.51 -24.93 -9.89
N TRP A 129 -1.29 -24.54 -8.88
CA TRP A 129 -1.04 -24.83 -7.45
C TRP A 129 -1.62 -26.15 -6.97
N GLY A 130 -2.16 -26.99 -7.90
CA GLY A 130 -2.79 -28.27 -7.57
C GLY A 130 -4.16 -28.14 -6.91
N THR A 131 -4.82 -27.00 -7.07
CA THR A 131 -6.17 -26.70 -6.57
C THR A 131 -7.20 -26.76 -7.70
N CYS A 132 -8.49 -26.70 -7.37
CA CYS A 132 -9.59 -26.66 -8.34
C CYS A 132 -10.05 -25.22 -8.57
N ASN A 133 -10.30 -24.84 -9.83
CA ASN A 133 -10.81 -23.51 -10.20
C ASN A 133 -12.32 -23.50 -10.22
N PHE A 134 -12.94 -22.48 -9.61
CA PHE A 134 -14.39 -22.31 -9.59
C PHE A 134 -15.00 -22.09 -10.97
N ASN A 135 -16.16 -22.74 -11.23
CA ASN A 135 -16.95 -22.58 -12.43
C ASN A 135 -17.95 -21.43 -12.30
N TYR A 136 -17.57 -20.24 -12.73
CA TYR A 136 -18.40 -19.03 -12.61
C TYR A 136 -19.59 -18.98 -13.57
N TYR A 137 -19.75 -19.93 -14.51
CA TYR A 137 -20.93 -20.05 -15.33
C TYR A 137 -22.08 -20.75 -14.60
N ARG A 138 -21.81 -21.31 -13.39
CA ARG A 138 -22.83 -21.87 -12.52
C ARG A 138 -23.29 -20.80 -11.50
N ARG A 139 -24.56 -20.46 -11.55
CA ARG A 139 -25.14 -19.44 -10.64
C ARG A 139 -25.06 -19.85 -9.19
N GLU A 140 -25.16 -21.14 -8.91
CA GLU A 140 -25.06 -21.75 -7.58
C GLU A 140 -23.67 -21.52 -7.00
N VAL A 141 -22.61 -21.67 -7.81
CA VAL A 141 -21.22 -21.39 -7.39
C VAL A 141 -21.04 -19.89 -7.11
N CYS A 142 -21.54 -19.03 -7.99
CA CYS A 142 -21.50 -17.58 -7.75
C CYS A 142 -22.28 -17.20 -6.48
N SER A 143 -23.45 -17.81 -6.23
CA SER A 143 -24.25 -17.60 -5.02
C SER A 143 -23.50 -18.07 -3.76
N PHE A 144 -22.86 -19.22 -3.83
CA PHE A 144 -22.02 -19.77 -2.77
C PHE A 144 -20.91 -18.77 -2.37
N LEU A 145 -20.13 -18.30 -3.35
CA LEU A 145 -19.03 -17.35 -3.13
C LEU A 145 -19.52 -15.98 -2.62
N ASN A 146 -20.62 -15.46 -3.19
CA ASN A 146 -21.24 -14.23 -2.71
C ASN A 146 -21.70 -14.35 -1.25
N SER A 147 -22.28 -15.48 -0.87
CA SER A 147 -22.73 -15.74 0.51
C SER A 147 -21.55 -15.89 1.47
N ALA A 148 -20.46 -16.54 1.01
CA ALA A 148 -19.24 -16.65 1.81
C ALA A 148 -18.59 -15.28 2.07
N ALA A 149 -18.47 -14.43 1.05
CA ALA A 149 -17.98 -13.06 1.23
C ALA A 149 -18.90 -12.24 2.17
N ALA A 150 -20.23 -12.39 2.01
CA ALA A 150 -21.19 -11.72 2.88
C ALA A 150 -21.10 -12.16 4.35
N LEU A 151 -20.75 -13.40 4.64
CA LEU A 151 -20.57 -13.89 6.01
C LEU A 151 -19.52 -13.08 6.76
N TRP A 152 -18.35 -12.82 6.17
CA TRP A 152 -17.28 -12.06 6.78
C TRP A 152 -17.68 -10.63 7.10
N MET A 153 -18.49 -10.03 6.23
CA MET A 153 -18.99 -8.66 6.40
C MET A 153 -20.15 -8.57 7.39
N ASP A 154 -21.09 -9.53 7.35
CA ASP A 154 -22.36 -9.46 8.08
C ASP A 154 -22.27 -10.03 9.50
N VAL A 155 -21.56 -11.15 9.67
CA VAL A 155 -21.47 -11.88 10.94
C VAL A 155 -20.26 -11.43 11.75
N TYR A 156 -19.10 -11.32 11.10
CA TYR A 156 -17.86 -10.96 11.77
C TYR A 156 -17.55 -9.46 11.72
N HIS A 157 -18.33 -8.69 10.97
CA HIS A 157 -18.19 -7.24 10.82
C HIS A 157 -16.80 -6.81 10.33
N CYS A 158 -16.18 -7.61 9.42
CA CYS A 158 -14.96 -7.16 8.76
C CYS A 158 -15.19 -5.85 8.01
N ASP A 159 -14.16 -4.99 7.95
CA ASP A 159 -14.23 -3.68 7.32
C ASP A 159 -13.89 -3.75 5.82
N GLY A 160 -13.52 -4.90 5.33
CA GLY A 160 -13.21 -5.10 3.92
C GLY A 160 -12.79 -6.51 3.58
N ILE A 161 -12.58 -6.70 2.29
CA ILE A 161 -12.13 -7.97 1.70
C ILE A 161 -11.02 -7.68 0.69
N ARG A 162 -9.90 -8.36 0.84
CA ARG A 162 -8.89 -8.49 -0.21
C ARG A 162 -9.19 -9.75 -1.01
N MET A 163 -9.26 -9.66 -2.33
CA MET A 163 -9.48 -10.81 -3.20
C MET A 163 -8.17 -11.25 -3.83
N ASP A 164 -7.80 -12.48 -3.50
CA ASP A 164 -6.59 -13.15 -3.91
C ASP A 164 -6.59 -13.46 -5.42
N ALA A 165 -5.44 -13.24 -6.07
CA ALA A 165 -5.09 -13.72 -7.41
C ALA A 165 -6.20 -13.55 -8.49
N ILE A 166 -6.96 -12.43 -8.49
CA ILE A 166 -8.09 -12.26 -9.41
C ILE A 166 -7.70 -12.31 -10.88
N SER A 167 -6.43 -12.08 -11.20
CA SER A 167 -5.88 -12.27 -12.56
C SER A 167 -6.12 -13.69 -13.10
N ARG A 168 -6.07 -14.70 -12.20
CA ARG A 168 -6.31 -16.11 -12.53
C ARG A 168 -7.79 -16.42 -12.82
N ALA A 169 -8.69 -15.57 -12.32
CA ALA A 169 -10.10 -15.63 -12.67
C ALA A 169 -10.42 -14.83 -13.94
N ILE A 170 -9.87 -13.62 -14.07
CA ILE A 170 -10.12 -12.71 -15.21
C ILE A 170 -9.69 -13.34 -16.54
N TYR A 171 -8.50 -13.92 -16.57
CA TYR A 171 -8.00 -14.64 -17.75
C TYR A 171 -8.03 -16.13 -17.50
N TRP A 172 -8.36 -16.93 -18.53
CA TRP A 172 -8.33 -18.37 -18.42
C TRP A 172 -6.94 -18.83 -17.94
N GLN A 173 -6.88 -19.42 -16.73
CA GLN A 173 -5.65 -19.85 -16.04
C GLN A 173 -4.62 -18.71 -15.85
N GLY A 174 -5.06 -17.45 -15.82
CA GLY A 174 -4.21 -16.27 -15.65
C GLY A 174 -3.38 -15.89 -16.90
N ASP A 175 -3.62 -16.54 -18.03
CA ASP A 175 -2.90 -16.26 -19.28
C ASP A 175 -3.74 -15.35 -20.20
N PRO A 176 -3.34 -14.08 -20.43
CA PRO A 176 -4.04 -13.17 -21.33
C PRO A 176 -4.21 -13.72 -22.77
N ASN A 177 -3.30 -14.59 -23.23
CA ASN A 177 -3.39 -15.18 -24.56
C ASN A 177 -4.53 -16.21 -24.68
N ARG A 178 -5.00 -16.75 -23.56
CA ARG A 178 -6.17 -17.65 -23.52
C ARG A 178 -7.49 -16.90 -23.52
N GLY A 179 -7.46 -15.58 -23.44
CA GLY A 179 -8.62 -14.71 -23.46
C GLY A 179 -9.28 -14.54 -22.08
N VAL A 180 -10.28 -13.67 -22.05
CA VAL A 180 -11.01 -13.30 -20.82
C VAL A 180 -12.05 -14.37 -20.49
N ASN A 181 -12.14 -14.72 -19.21
CA ASN A 181 -13.23 -15.53 -18.65
C ASN A 181 -14.41 -14.61 -18.29
N GLU A 182 -15.35 -14.47 -19.22
CA GLU A 182 -16.51 -13.60 -19.03
C GLU A 182 -17.38 -14.02 -17.84
N GLY A 183 -17.42 -15.32 -17.51
CA GLY A 183 -18.13 -15.83 -16.33
C GLY A 183 -17.55 -15.26 -15.04
N ALA A 184 -16.21 -15.30 -14.91
CA ALA A 184 -15.50 -14.76 -13.76
C ALA A 184 -15.63 -13.24 -13.68
N LEU A 185 -15.49 -12.54 -14.81
CA LEU A 185 -15.62 -11.09 -14.86
C LEU A 185 -17.01 -10.62 -14.41
N ASN A 186 -18.07 -11.30 -14.88
CA ASN A 186 -19.44 -11.02 -14.46
C ASN A 186 -19.68 -11.35 -12.98
N PHE A 187 -19.08 -12.44 -12.48
CA PHE A 187 -19.13 -12.78 -11.06
C PHE A 187 -18.48 -11.68 -10.20
N LEU A 188 -17.25 -11.26 -10.52
CA LEU A 188 -16.53 -10.22 -9.75
C LEU A 188 -17.27 -8.89 -9.75
N ARG A 189 -17.82 -8.48 -10.90
CA ARG A 189 -18.69 -7.28 -11.00
C ARG A 189 -19.93 -7.40 -10.12
N GLY A 190 -20.60 -8.54 -10.16
CA GLY A 190 -21.80 -8.80 -9.34
C GLY A 190 -21.49 -8.82 -7.85
N LEU A 191 -20.39 -9.47 -7.44
CA LEU A 191 -19.92 -9.53 -6.07
C LEU A 191 -19.61 -8.12 -5.54
N ASN A 192 -18.75 -7.36 -6.22
CA ASN A 192 -18.36 -6.02 -5.82
C ASN A 192 -19.55 -5.05 -5.80
N HIS A 193 -20.47 -5.15 -6.76
CA HIS A 193 -21.69 -4.37 -6.75
C HIS A 193 -22.52 -4.65 -5.49
N GLY A 194 -22.79 -5.92 -5.19
CA GLY A 194 -23.57 -6.32 -4.01
C GLY A 194 -22.91 -5.94 -2.69
N LEU A 195 -21.59 -6.13 -2.59
CA LEU A 195 -20.83 -5.73 -1.42
C LEU A 195 -20.88 -4.21 -1.21
N ASN A 196 -20.70 -3.42 -2.28
CA ASN A 196 -20.74 -1.96 -2.22
C ASN A 196 -22.12 -1.40 -1.89
N GLU A 197 -23.20 -2.06 -2.35
CA GLU A 197 -24.58 -1.66 -1.99
C GLU A 197 -24.88 -1.96 -0.52
N ARG A 198 -24.49 -3.13 -0.03
CA ARG A 198 -24.85 -3.60 1.30
C ARG A 198 -23.92 -3.02 2.39
N TRP A 199 -22.65 -2.92 2.10
CA TRP A 199 -21.64 -2.34 3.01
C TRP A 199 -20.83 -1.23 2.31
N PRO A 200 -21.44 -0.04 2.14
CA PRO A 200 -20.87 1.05 1.35
C PRO A 200 -19.58 1.65 1.93
N THR A 201 -19.27 1.36 3.19
CA THR A 201 -18.02 1.79 3.85
C THR A 201 -16.92 0.73 3.81
N GLY A 202 -17.24 -0.51 3.41
CA GLY A 202 -16.25 -1.59 3.29
C GLY A 202 -15.18 -1.28 2.23
N ILE A 203 -13.98 -1.79 2.42
CA ILE A 203 -12.84 -1.63 1.50
C ILE A 203 -12.64 -2.94 0.74
N TYR A 204 -12.71 -2.90 -0.58
CA TYR A 204 -12.56 -4.08 -1.44
C TYR A 204 -11.31 -3.93 -2.30
N THR A 205 -10.29 -4.75 -2.05
CA THR A 205 -9.00 -4.67 -2.71
C THR A 205 -8.77 -5.87 -3.63
N ALA A 206 -8.08 -5.63 -4.72
CA ALA A 206 -7.75 -6.64 -5.72
C ALA A 206 -6.24 -6.90 -5.74
N GLU A 207 -5.85 -8.16 -5.64
CA GLU A 207 -4.54 -8.58 -6.12
C GLU A 207 -4.65 -8.97 -7.59
N ASP A 208 -4.09 -8.13 -8.44
CA ASP A 208 -4.02 -8.38 -9.89
C ASP A 208 -2.67 -7.95 -10.45
N SER A 209 -1.92 -8.91 -10.95
CA SER A 209 -0.60 -8.72 -11.56
C SER A 209 -0.65 -8.38 -13.04
N THR A 210 -1.84 -8.19 -13.62
CA THR A 210 -2.00 -7.94 -15.05
C THR A 210 -2.28 -6.47 -15.36
N ASN A 211 -2.24 -6.15 -16.65
CA ASN A 211 -2.63 -4.84 -17.17
C ASN A 211 -4.12 -4.75 -17.54
N PHE A 212 -4.98 -5.62 -16.97
CA PHE A 212 -6.42 -5.52 -17.16
C PHE A 212 -6.92 -4.17 -16.67
N LEU A 213 -7.72 -3.50 -17.51
CA LEU A 213 -8.16 -2.14 -17.28
C LEU A 213 -9.46 -2.08 -16.48
N LYS A 214 -9.68 -0.96 -15.78
CA LYS A 214 -10.92 -0.66 -15.04
C LYS A 214 -11.18 -1.61 -13.87
N VAL A 215 -10.14 -2.13 -13.25
CA VAL A 215 -10.27 -2.97 -12.05
C VAL A 215 -10.93 -2.16 -10.92
N THR A 216 -10.51 -0.91 -10.73
CA THR A 216 -11.04 -0.02 -9.69
C THR A 216 -12.13 0.95 -10.17
N ALA A 217 -12.46 0.93 -11.46
CA ALA A 217 -13.57 1.72 -11.96
C ALA A 217 -14.92 1.15 -11.45
N PRO A 218 -15.89 2.00 -11.09
CA PRO A 218 -17.23 1.56 -10.68
C PRO A 218 -17.93 0.69 -11.74
N THR A 219 -18.71 -0.30 -11.31
CA THR A 219 -19.43 -1.24 -12.19
C THR A 219 -20.34 -0.53 -13.18
N ARG A 220 -20.94 0.62 -12.82
CA ARG A 220 -21.75 1.45 -13.74
C ARG A 220 -20.97 2.06 -14.93
N TYR A 221 -19.65 1.98 -14.91
CA TYR A 221 -18.76 2.42 -16.00
C TYR A 221 -17.99 1.23 -16.63
N ASP A 222 -18.57 0.04 -16.56
CA ASP A 222 -17.99 -1.23 -17.02
C ASP A 222 -16.70 -1.64 -16.29
N GLY A 223 -16.49 -1.10 -15.10
CA GLY A 223 -15.40 -1.52 -14.22
C GLY A 223 -15.72 -2.78 -13.43
N ILE A 224 -14.71 -3.36 -12.77
CA ILE A 224 -14.92 -4.50 -11.88
C ILE A 224 -15.46 -4.05 -10.50
N GLY A 225 -15.16 -2.81 -10.09
CA GLY A 225 -15.75 -2.18 -8.91
C GLY A 225 -14.97 -2.38 -7.60
N PHE A 226 -13.70 -2.73 -7.67
CA PHE A 226 -12.81 -2.69 -6.51
C PHE A 226 -12.53 -1.25 -6.06
N ASP A 227 -12.23 -1.06 -4.80
CA ASP A 227 -11.80 0.25 -4.28
C ASP A 227 -10.31 0.50 -4.55
N TYR A 228 -9.48 -0.54 -4.46
CA TYR A 228 -8.05 -0.46 -4.73
C TYR A 228 -7.53 -1.71 -5.44
N LYS A 229 -6.41 -1.52 -6.16
CA LYS A 229 -5.62 -2.58 -6.80
C LYS A 229 -4.19 -2.51 -6.26
N TRP A 230 -3.60 -3.65 -5.93
CA TRP A 230 -2.17 -3.71 -5.60
C TRP A 230 -1.33 -3.26 -6.79
N ASP A 231 -0.38 -2.36 -6.54
CA ASP A 231 0.58 -1.91 -7.56
C ASP A 231 1.79 -2.84 -7.62
N MET A 232 1.62 -3.97 -8.28
CA MET A 232 2.69 -4.95 -8.48
C MET A 232 3.80 -4.40 -9.38
N GLY A 233 3.47 -3.50 -10.32
CA GLY A 233 4.45 -2.82 -11.19
C GLY A 233 5.39 -1.93 -10.39
N TRP A 234 4.84 -1.05 -9.54
CA TRP A 234 5.63 -0.21 -8.65
C TRP A 234 6.52 -1.05 -7.73
N MET A 235 5.98 -2.13 -7.18
CA MET A 235 6.71 -3.01 -6.26
C MET A 235 7.91 -3.66 -6.95
N HIS A 236 7.70 -4.32 -8.10
CA HIS A 236 8.78 -4.96 -8.86
C HIS A 236 9.85 -3.95 -9.30
N ASP A 237 9.45 -2.85 -9.93
CA ASP A 237 10.39 -1.83 -10.40
C ASP A 237 11.19 -1.21 -9.26
N THR A 238 10.56 -0.96 -8.11
CA THR A 238 11.22 -0.42 -6.92
C THR A 238 12.25 -1.41 -6.36
N LEU A 239 11.87 -2.66 -6.15
CA LEU A 239 12.77 -3.67 -5.60
C LEU A 239 13.93 -3.97 -6.54
N ASP A 240 13.67 -4.09 -7.84
CA ASP A 240 14.70 -4.26 -8.88
C ASP A 240 15.68 -3.09 -8.93
N TYR A 241 15.17 -1.86 -8.82
CA TYR A 241 16.04 -0.67 -8.78
C TYR A 241 17.00 -0.72 -7.60
N PHE A 242 16.48 -0.98 -6.40
CA PHE A 242 17.32 -1.03 -5.20
C PHE A 242 18.24 -2.26 -5.14
N ALA A 243 17.94 -3.32 -5.88
CA ALA A 243 18.82 -4.47 -6.08
C ALA A 243 19.94 -4.18 -7.08
N THR A 244 19.81 -3.15 -7.91
CA THR A 244 20.79 -2.77 -8.96
C THR A 244 22.04 -2.14 -8.33
N PRO A 245 23.25 -2.54 -8.76
CA PRO A 245 24.52 -1.92 -8.35
C PRO A 245 24.51 -0.41 -8.59
N PHE A 246 25.13 0.37 -7.70
CA PHE A 246 25.13 1.84 -7.80
C PHE A 246 25.62 2.36 -9.17
N GLY A 247 26.66 1.73 -9.76
CA GLY A 247 27.20 2.13 -11.06
C GLY A 247 26.25 1.89 -12.24
N GLU A 248 25.26 1.01 -12.08
CA GLU A 248 24.28 0.64 -13.12
C GLU A 248 22.94 1.38 -12.94
N ARG A 249 22.71 2.03 -11.81
CA ARG A 249 21.47 2.78 -11.52
C ARG A 249 21.14 3.90 -12.49
N PRO A 250 22.12 4.61 -13.09
CA PRO A 250 21.81 5.59 -14.14
C PRO A 250 20.99 5.00 -15.28
N ASP A 251 21.26 3.76 -15.70
CA ASP A 251 20.50 3.08 -16.77
C ASP A 251 19.14 2.56 -16.29
N ALA A 252 19.03 2.24 -15.01
CA ALA A 252 17.77 1.80 -14.36
C ALA A 252 16.92 2.96 -13.79
N TYR A 253 17.36 4.21 -13.98
CA TYR A 253 16.77 5.39 -13.33
C TYR A 253 15.25 5.51 -13.51
N HIS A 254 14.74 5.16 -14.69
CA HIS A 254 13.32 5.24 -15.02
C HIS A 254 12.43 4.29 -14.21
N LYS A 255 12.96 3.21 -13.62
CA LYS A 255 12.18 2.28 -12.80
C LYS A 255 11.45 2.97 -11.64
N LEU A 256 12.08 3.98 -11.02
CA LEU A 256 11.42 4.75 -9.95
C LEU A 256 10.49 5.86 -10.45
N THR A 257 10.51 6.19 -11.72
CA THR A 257 9.62 7.22 -12.29
C THR A 257 8.49 6.64 -13.12
N PHE A 258 8.61 5.39 -13.55
CA PHE A 258 7.70 4.76 -14.48
C PHE A 258 6.29 4.57 -13.91
N SER A 259 6.15 4.26 -12.63
CA SER A 259 4.85 4.10 -11.98
C SER A 259 3.94 5.32 -12.20
N MET A 260 4.50 6.54 -12.21
CA MET A 260 3.72 7.77 -12.42
C MET A 260 3.17 7.92 -13.86
N GLN A 261 3.59 7.08 -14.83
CA GLN A 261 3.04 7.07 -16.17
C GLN A 261 1.65 6.41 -16.22
N TYR A 262 1.38 5.47 -15.30
CA TYR A 262 0.13 4.72 -15.27
C TYR A 262 -0.66 4.87 -13.96
N PHE A 263 -0.07 5.47 -12.93
CA PHE A 263 -0.62 5.53 -11.56
C PHE A 263 -2.08 6.03 -11.51
N TYR A 264 -2.44 6.97 -12.37
CA TYR A 264 -3.79 7.54 -12.39
C TYR A 264 -4.80 6.75 -13.22
N ASN A 265 -4.42 5.59 -13.78
CA ASN A 265 -5.35 4.72 -14.51
C ASN A 265 -6.22 3.90 -13.56
N GLU A 266 -5.74 3.61 -12.35
CA GLU A 266 -6.41 2.85 -11.31
C GLU A 266 -6.21 3.52 -9.94
N LEU A 267 -6.93 3.06 -8.92
CA LEU A 267 -6.70 3.46 -7.54
C LEU A 267 -5.72 2.46 -6.91
N TYR A 268 -4.44 2.77 -7.00
CA TYR A 268 -3.38 1.86 -6.59
C TYR A 268 -3.11 1.88 -5.09
N LEU A 269 -2.75 0.71 -4.56
CA LEU A 269 -2.22 0.47 -3.23
C LEU A 269 -0.81 -0.10 -3.37
N LEU A 270 0.18 0.57 -2.77
CA LEU A 270 1.58 0.16 -2.81
C LEU A 270 1.80 -0.99 -1.84
N ALA A 271 2.12 -2.17 -2.36
CA ALA A 271 2.23 -3.40 -1.59
C ALA A 271 3.68 -3.87 -1.44
N LEU A 272 4.14 -4.03 -0.20
CA LEU A 272 5.29 -4.88 0.14
C LEU A 272 4.73 -6.08 0.91
N SER A 273 4.24 -7.07 0.16
CA SER A 273 3.46 -8.19 0.65
C SER A 273 4.31 -9.36 1.15
N HIS A 274 3.63 -10.40 1.67
CA HIS A 274 4.23 -11.65 2.09
C HIS A 274 4.94 -12.41 0.95
N ASP A 275 4.38 -12.35 -0.26
CA ASP A 275 4.92 -13.05 -1.44
C ASP A 275 6.35 -12.61 -1.80
N GLU A 276 6.74 -11.40 -1.40
CA GLU A 276 8.06 -10.87 -1.73
C GLU A 276 9.16 -11.27 -0.76
N VAL A 277 8.84 -11.91 0.35
CA VAL A 277 9.80 -12.24 1.41
C VAL A 277 9.86 -13.73 1.75
N VAL A 278 9.50 -14.58 0.78
CA VAL A 278 9.43 -16.05 0.90
C VAL A 278 10.05 -16.75 -0.31
N HIS A 279 10.23 -18.06 -0.20
CA HIS A 279 10.57 -18.96 -1.31
C HIS A 279 11.88 -18.63 -2.05
N GLY A 280 12.91 -18.17 -1.34
CA GLY A 280 14.21 -17.81 -1.93
C GLY A 280 14.25 -16.44 -2.58
N LYS A 281 13.20 -15.62 -2.43
CA LYS A 281 13.15 -14.25 -2.95
C LYS A 281 13.94 -13.24 -2.12
N LYS A 282 14.47 -13.63 -0.96
CA LYS A 282 15.13 -12.77 0.06
C LYS A 282 14.14 -11.82 0.75
N THR A 283 14.55 -11.26 1.87
CA THR A 283 13.79 -10.21 2.55
C THR A 283 13.97 -8.85 1.88
N ILE A 284 13.13 -7.86 2.23
CA ILE A 284 13.22 -6.51 1.63
C ILE A 284 14.64 -5.95 1.78
N ILE A 285 15.22 -5.97 2.98
CA ILE A 285 16.57 -5.46 3.21
C ILE A 285 17.64 -6.29 2.48
N ASP A 286 17.48 -7.60 2.41
CA ASP A 286 18.49 -8.48 1.80
C ASP A 286 18.53 -8.38 0.28
N LYS A 287 17.42 -7.99 -0.36
CA LYS A 287 17.37 -7.68 -1.79
C LYS A 287 18.25 -6.47 -2.16
N LEU A 288 18.40 -5.49 -1.25
CA LEU A 288 19.10 -4.24 -1.54
C LEU A 288 20.59 -4.49 -1.84
N TRP A 289 21.15 -3.75 -2.79
CA TRP A 289 22.53 -3.85 -3.14
C TRP A 289 23.45 -3.22 -2.10
N GLY A 290 24.69 -3.75 -1.97
CA GLY A 290 25.76 -3.14 -1.20
C GLY A 290 26.07 -3.81 0.14
N THR A 291 26.87 -3.12 0.95
CA THR A 291 27.26 -3.55 2.30
C THR A 291 26.06 -3.49 3.26
N TYR A 292 26.24 -4.01 4.46
CA TYR A 292 25.19 -3.95 5.49
C TYR A 292 24.77 -2.51 5.79
N GLU A 293 25.72 -1.60 5.95
CA GLU A 293 25.46 -0.18 6.23
C GLU A 293 24.74 0.49 5.07
N GLU A 294 25.15 0.20 3.83
CA GLU A 294 24.49 0.70 2.64
C GLU A 294 23.05 0.16 2.50
N LYS A 295 22.83 -1.11 2.80
CA LYS A 295 21.47 -1.71 2.84
C LYS A 295 20.60 -1.00 3.88
N CYS A 296 21.13 -0.71 5.06
CA CYS A 296 20.43 0.00 6.13
C CYS A 296 19.99 1.41 5.70
N ALA A 297 20.89 2.18 5.08
CA ALA A 297 20.57 3.51 4.57
C ALA A 297 19.53 3.45 3.45
N GLN A 298 19.69 2.54 2.51
CA GLN A 298 18.77 2.35 1.39
C GLN A 298 17.39 1.88 1.85
N LEU A 299 17.30 1.05 2.89
CA LEU A 299 16.01 0.61 3.42
C LEU A 299 15.19 1.81 3.95
N ARG A 300 15.84 2.74 4.68
CA ARG A 300 15.18 3.99 5.09
C ARG A 300 14.72 4.82 3.89
N THR A 301 15.55 4.90 2.85
CA THR A 301 15.21 5.61 1.61
C THR A 301 14.09 4.92 0.83
N LEU A 302 14.04 3.59 0.79
CA LEU A 302 12.95 2.83 0.15
C LEU A 302 11.60 3.10 0.84
N TYR A 303 11.56 3.04 2.19
CA TYR A 303 10.32 3.34 2.93
C TYR A 303 9.95 4.82 2.86
N PHE A 304 10.93 5.72 2.83
CA PHE A 304 10.66 7.13 2.51
C PHE A 304 9.97 7.27 1.14
N TYR A 305 10.50 6.61 0.10
CA TYR A 305 9.89 6.62 -1.23
C TYR A 305 8.47 6.06 -1.19
N MET A 306 8.25 4.91 -0.59
CA MET A 306 6.93 4.29 -0.46
C MET A 306 5.93 5.25 0.20
N TYR A 307 6.28 5.85 1.34
CA TYR A 307 5.37 6.67 2.12
C TYR A 307 5.12 8.08 1.54
N THR A 308 6.02 8.56 0.68
CA THR A 308 5.88 9.86 0.00
C THR A 308 5.39 9.77 -1.44
N HIS A 309 5.44 8.58 -2.07
CA HIS A 309 4.76 8.28 -3.33
C HIS A 309 3.24 8.30 -3.13
N PRO A 310 2.42 8.76 -4.10
CA PRO A 310 0.97 8.63 -4.00
C PRO A 310 0.51 7.16 -3.91
N GLY A 311 -0.65 6.92 -3.34
CA GLY A 311 -1.24 5.59 -3.15
C GLY A 311 -1.27 5.13 -1.69
N LYS A 312 -2.21 4.24 -1.35
CA LYS A 312 -2.30 3.63 -0.02
C LYS A 312 -1.12 2.71 0.23
N LYS A 313 -0.84 2.39 1.50
CA LYS A 313 0.37 1.65 1.90
C LYS A 313 -0.02 0.31 2.49
N LEU A 314 0.69 -0.74 2.09
CA LEU A 314 0.54 -2.07 2.62
C LEU A 314 1.91 -2.64 2.96
N ASN A 315 2.09 -3.07 4.19
CA ASN A 315 3.32 -3.65 4.71
C ASN A 315 3.05 -5.04 5.30
N PHE A 316 3.89 -6.00 4.97
CA PHE A 316 3.83 -7.32 5.60
C PHE A 316 4.58 -7.34 6.93
N MET A 317 4.07 -8.08 7.90
CA MET A 317 4.64 -8.24 9.24
C MET A 317 6.13 -8.60 9.20
N GLY A 318 6.93 -7.92 10.03
CA GLY A 318 8.38 -8.12 10.13
C GLY A 318 9.21 -7.22 9.22
N ASN A 319 8.66 -6.71 8.12
CA ASN A 319 9.38 -5.78 7.25
C ASN A 319 9.79 -4.50 7.99
N GLU A 320 8.95 -4.02 8.92
CA GLU A 320 9.20 -2.85 9.77
C GLU A 320 10.32 -3.05 10.80
N MET A 321 10.76 -4.29 11.00
CA MET A 321 11.92 -4.63 11.84
C MET A 321 13.19 -4.93 11.01
N ALA A 322 13.11 -4.79 9.69
CA ALA A 322 14.21 -5.11 8.78
C ALA A 322 14.72 -6.55 8.90
N HIS A 323 13.84 -7.51 8.87
CA HIS A 323 14.18 -8.94 8.94
C HIS A 323 15.19 -9.34 7.86
N PHE A 324 16.21 -10.12 8.23
CA PHE A 324 17.16 -10.75 7.28
C PHE A 324 16.80 -12.18 6.92
N ARG A 325 15.99 -12.84 7.75
CA ARG A 325 15.48 -14.18 7.47
C ARG A 325 14.15 -14.06 6.73
N GLU A 326 14.03 -14.77 5.61
CA GLU A 326 12.74 -14.91 4.95
C GLU A 326 11.66 -15.36 5.93
N TRP A 327 10.44 -14.90 5.69
CA TRP A 327 9.32 -15.34 6.50
C TRP A 327 9.10 -16.86 6.34
N ASP A 328 8.75 -17.50 7.45
CA ASP A 328 8.52 -18.94 7.55
C ASP A 328 7.34 -19.14 8.52
N GLU A 329 6.24 -19.71 8.03
CA GLU A 329 5.01 -19.92 8.80
C GLU A 329 5.19 -20.84 10.02
N LYS A 330 6.30 -21.57 10.09
CA LYS A 330 6.65 -22.50 11.20
C LYS A 330 7.49 -21.84 12.30
N ARG A 331 7.79 -20.57 12.16
CA ARG A 331 8.72 -19.87 13.06
C ARG A 331 8.17 -18.49 13.46
N PRO A 332 8.37 -18.07 14.72
CA PRO A 332 8.03 -16.72 15.13
C PRO A 332 8.89 -15.70 14.39
N LEU A 333 8.41 -14.45 14.34
CA LEU A 333 9.23 -13.33 13.91
C LEU A 333 10.46 -13.17 14.81
N ASP A 334 11.56 -12.68 14.24
CA ASP A 334 12.83 -12.54 14.97
C ASP A 334 12.84 -11.26 15.85
N TRP A 335 11.95 -11.17 16.83
CA TRP A 335 11.81 -10.04 17.75
C TRP A 335 13.11 -9.63 18.45
N ASP A 336 14.01 -10.60 18.64
CA ASP A 336 15.33 -10.38 19.21
C ASP A 336 16.19 -9.40 18.37
N LEU A 337 15.85 -9.18 17.11
CA LEU A 337 16.51 -8.19 16.27
C LEU A 337 16.39 -6.78 16.87
N LEU A 338 15.31 -6.47 17.56
CA LEU A 338 15.11 -5.16 18.20
C LEU A 338 16.11 -4.86 19.34
N LYS A 339 16.90 -5.84 19.79
CA LYS A 339 18.03 -5.66 20.70
C LYS A 339 19.25 -5.00 20.01
N TYR A 340 19.29 -5.03 18.68
CA TYR A 340 20.41 -4.48 17.90
C TYR A 340 20.11 -3.04 17.44
N PRO A 341 21.08 -2.12 17.54
CA PRO A 341 20.85 -0.68 17.34
C PRO A 341 20.21 -0.32 16.01
N PHE A 342 20.57 -1.01 14.92
CA PHE A 342 19.98 -0.72 13.60
C PHE A 342 18.49 -1.08 13.58
N HIS A 343 18.12 -2.29 13.97
CA HIS A 343 16.74 -2.77 13.90
C HIS A 343 15.82 -1.96 14.83
N ASP A 344 16.27 -1.64 16.02
CA ASP A 344 15.55 -0.75 16.95
C ASP A 344 15.37 0.65 16.36
N SER A 345 16.42 1.24 15.80
CA SER A 345 16.33 2.58 15.19
C SER A 345 15.50 2.58 13.90
N PHE A 346 15.57 1.51 13.11
CA PHE A 346 14.78 1.37 11.88
C PHE A 346 13.28 1.22 12.20
N GLN A 347 12.91 0.42 13.16
CA GLN A 347 11.54 0.28 13.62
C GLN A 347 10.95 1.64 14.06
N LYS A 348 11.72 2.43 14.80
CA LYS A 348 11.35 3.80 15.21
C LYS A 348 11.26 4.76 14.02
N PHE A 349 12.15 4.61 13.03
CA PHE A 349 12.09 5.36 11.77
C PHE A 349 10.81 5.01 11.00
N PHE A 350 10.49 3.72 10.89
CA PHE A 350 9.28 3.26 10.24
C PHE A 350 8.02 3.87 10.88
N ALA A 351 7.91 3.82 12.21
CA ALA A 351 6.82 4.47 12.94
C ALA A 351 6.75 5.98 12.70
N ALA A 352 7.91 6.66 12.59
CA ALA A 352 7.97 8.09 12.33
C ALA A 352 7.50 8.45 10.91
N VAL A 353 7.91 7.72 9.88
CA VAL A 353 7.47 7.99 8.50
C VAL A 353 5.99 7.64 8.31
N SER A 354 5.50 6.57 8.94
CA SER A 354 4.08 6.23 8.97
C SER A 354 3.24 7.31 9.65
N ARG A 355 3.73 7.86 10.78
CA ARG A 355 3.08 8.99 11.45
C ARG A 355 3.00 10.21 10.55
N LEU A 356 4.07 10.55 9.81
CA LEU A 356 4.05 11.67 8.88
C LEU A 356 2.99 11.46 7.79
N TYR A 357 2.87 10.25 7.24
CA TYR A 357 1.80 9.95 6.30
C TYR A 357 0.41 10.15 6.90
N ALA A 358 0.21 9.81 8.17
CA ALA A 358 -1.06 9.98 8.86
C ALA A 358 -1.37 11.46 9.24
N THR A 359 -0.35 12.30 9.41
CA THR A 359 -0.50 13.66 9.95
C THR A 359 -0.27 14.78 8.96
N GLU A 360 0.44 14.53 7.84
CA GLU A 360 0.71 15.53 6.81
C GLU A 360 -0.31 15.40 5.65
N PRO A 361 -1.31 16.27 5.57
CA PRO A 361 -2.41 16.12 4.61
C PRO A 361 -1.97 16.00 3.16
N ALA A 362 -0.90 16.69 2.74
CA ALA A 362 -0.39 16.61 1.39
C ALA A 362 0.10 15.19 1.00
N LEU A 363 0.33 14.27 1.94
CA LEU A 363 0.73 12.89 1.65
C LEU A 363 -0.46 11.99 1.33
N TYR A 364 -1.68 12.30 1.84
CA TYR A 364 -2.84 11.42 1.68
C TYR A 364 -4.08 12.10 1.05
N ASP A 365 -4.19 13.44 1.16
CA ASP A 365 -5.32 14.16 0.57
C ASP A 365 -5.04 14.42 -0.91
N GLY A 366 -5.91 13.93 -1.78
CA GLY A 366 -5.73 14.06 -3.23
C GLY A 366 -4.71 13.12 -3.86
N GLU A 367 -4.33 12.01 -3.22
CA GLU A 367 -3.35 11.04 -3.76
C GLU A 367 -3.64 10.61 -5.20
N TYR A 368 -4.92 10.44 -5.54
CA TYR A 368 -5.36 10.01 -6.87
C TYR A 368 -5.78 11.19 -7.76
N ASN A 369 -5.41 12.42 -7.39
CA ASN A 369 -5.55 13.60 -8.23
C ASN A 369 -4.18 13.98 -8.83
N PRO A 370 -4.00 13.96 -10.17
CA PRO A 370 -2.73 14.28 -10.80
C PRO A 370 -2.22 15.68 -10.47
N ASP A 371 -3.10 16.66 -10.15
CA ASP A 371 -2.70 18.01 -9.76
C ASP A 371 -1.99 18.05 -8.40
N CYS A 372 -2.12 17.00 -7.60
CA CYS A 372 -1.51 16.88 -6.27
C CYS A 372 -0.09 16.30 -6.28
N PHE A 373 0.44 15.96 -7.46
CA PHE A 373 1.81 15.50 -7.66
C PHE A 373 2.52 16.32 -8.74
N GLU A 374 3.79 16.65 -8.52
CA GLU A 374 4.61 17.32 -9.53
C GLU A 374 6.07 16.93 -9.39
N TRP A 375 6.68 16.42 -10.46
CA TRP A 375 8.13 16.20 -10.49
C TRP A 375 8.88 17.53 -10.42
N VAL A 376 9.86 17.64 -9.52
CA VAL A 376 10.82 18.74 -9.41
C VAL A 376 12.13 18.36 -10.08
N ALA A 377 12.63 17.14 -9.84
CA ALA A 377 13.78 16.56 -10.51
C ALA A 377 13.50 15.08 -10.79
N CYS A 378 13.49 14.69 -12.06
CA CYS A 378 13.30 13.31 -12.53
C CYS A 378 14.20 12.97 -13.72
N GLU A 379 15.26 13.73 -13.95
CA GLU A 379 16.23 13.54 -15.07
C GLU A 379 17.69 13.54 -14.59
N SER A 380 17.91 13.61 -13.27
CA SER A 380 19.26 13.62 -12.66
C SER A 380 19.83 12.20 -12.53
N ARG A 381 19.97 11.51 -13.67
CA ARG A 381 20.34 10.09 -13.76
C ARG A 381 21.71 9.82 -13.16
N ALA A 382 22.71 10.61 -13.52
CA ALA A 382 24.09 10.43 -13.06
C ALA A 382 24.22 10.65 -11.55
N GLU A 383 23.48 11.61 -11.02
CA GLU A 383 23.46 11.96 -9.61
C GLU A 383 22.57 11.02 -8.79
N GLY A 384 21.64 10.31 -9.43
CA GLY A 384 20.65 9.44 -8.77
C GLY A 384 19.70 10.18 -7.85
N VAL A 385 19.40 11.46 -8.18
CA VAL A 385 18.52 12.31 -7.37
C VAL A 385 17.16 12.40 -8.00
N TYR A 386 16.13 12.21 -7.15
CA TYR A 386 14.72 12.38 -7.48
C TYR A 386 14.11 13.40 -6.53
N ALA A 387 13.28 14.29 -7.04
CA ALA A 387 12.53 15.21 -6.21
C ALA A 387 11.14 15.47 -6.78
N TRP A 388 10.15 15.53 -5.89
CA TRP A 388 8.76 15.78 -6.27
C TRP A 388 8.01 16.56 -5.20
N LEU A 389 6.98 17.26 -5.62
CA LEU A 389 6.02 17.90 -4.72
C LEU A 389 4.81 16.98 -4.48
N ARG A 390 4.39 16.94 -3.22
CA ARG A 390 3.08 16.46 -2.81
C ARG A 390 2.25 17.66 -2.35
N LYS A 391 1.02 17.74 -2.87
CA LYS A 391 0.14 18.88 -2.63
C LYS A 391 -1.21 18.37 -2.13
N GLY A 392 -1.75 18.98 -1.11
CA GLY A 392 -3.07 18.60 -0.57
C GLY A 392 -3.47 19.47 0.61
N ALA A 393 -4.78 19.73 0.77
CA ALA A 393 -5.37 20.53 1.85
C ALA A 393 -4.67 21.88 2.11
N GLY A 394 -4.17 22.52 1.05
CA GLY A 394 -3.45 23.81 1.13
C GLY A 394 -1.99 23.70 1.59
N GLN A 395 -1.45 22.49 1.72
CA GLN A 395 -0.07 22.20 2.08
C GLN A 395 0.75 21.78 0.85
N ASN A 396 2.02 22.16 0.83
CA ASN A 396 3.00 21.66 -0.13
C ASN A 396 4.16 21.02 0.61
N LEU A 397 4.47 19.78 0.23
CA LEU A 397 5.65 19.06 0.72
C LEU A 397 6.60 18.81 -0.44
N LEU A 398 7.89 19.04 -0.21
CA LEU A 398 8.96 18.69 -1.13
C LEU A 398 9.65 17.43 -0.62
N CYS A 399 9.58 16.37 -1.42
CA CYS A 399 10.26 15.10 -1.20
C CYS A 399 11.52 15.08 -2.05
N VAL A 400 12.66 14.75 -1.44
CA VAL A 400 13.94 14.66 -2.16
C VAL A 400 14.65 13.37 -1.76
N MET A 401 15.11 12.62 -2.73
CA MET A 401 15.75 11.32 -2.53
C MET A 401 17.05 11.24 -3.32
N ASN A 402 18.14 10.88 -2.65
CA ASN A 402 19.40 10.49 -3.26
C ASN A 402 19.57 8.97 -3.13
N THR A 403 19.65 8.28 -4.25
CA THR A 403 19.76 6.82 -4.30
C THR A 403 21.18 6.32 -4.55
N GLN A 404 22.14 7.24 -4.73
CA GLN A 404 23.56 6.91 -4.94
C GLN A 404 24.33 6.91 -3.62
N ASN A 405 25.43 6.19 -3.59
CA ASN A 405 26.36 6.16 -2.46
C ASN A 405 27.32 7.37 -2.41
N THR A 406 27.00 8.42 -3.15
CA THR A 406 27.72 9.71 -3.17
C THR A 406 26.84 10.80 -2.58
N ALA A 407 27.38 11.56 -1.65
CA ALA A 407 26.69 12.73 -1.08
C ALA A 407 26.81 13.94 -2.00
N HIS A 408 25.78 14.74 -2.09
CA HIS A 408 25.77 15.99 -2.85
C HIS A 408 25.76 17.19 -1.90
N LYS A 409 26.61 18.17 -2.18
CA LYS A 409 26.64 19.44 -1.46
C LYS A 409 25.91 20.51 -2.25
N LYS A 410 25.02 21.25 -1.58
CA LYS A 410 24.25 22.35 -2.19
C LYS A 410 23.59 21.94 -3.53
N PHE A 411 23.01 20.74 -3.57
CA PHE A 411 22.30 20.26 -4.76
C PHE A 411 21.16 21.22 -5.09
N PRO A 412 21.08 21.77 -6.32
CA PRO A 412 20.08 22.76 -6.68
C PRO A 412 18.75 22.09 -7.04
N LEU A 413 17.68 22.50 -6.39
CA LEU A 413 16.30 22.16 -6.75
C LEU A 413 15.59 23.42 -7.23
N TYR A 414 14.98 23.35 -8.40
CA TYR A 414 14.34 24.49 -9.02
C TYR A 414 12.84 24.46 -8.78
N LEU A 415 12.30 25.55 -8.21
CA LEU A 415 10.91 25.70 -7.82
C LEU A 415 10.25 26.88 -8.59
N LYS A 416 8.91 26.80 -8.73
CA LYS A 416 8.12 27.83 -9.44
C LYS A 416 7.77 29.02 -8.55
N PHE A 417 8.04 28.96 -7.26
CA PHE A 417 7.66 29.98 -6.30
C PHE A 417 8.72 30.11 -5.21
N PRO A 418 8.88 31.31 -4.63
CA PRO A 418 9.77 31.52 -3.49
C PRO A 418 9.18 30.90 -2.23
N CYS A 419 10.02 30.23 -1.44
CA CYS A 419 9.57 29.57 -0.22
C CYS A 419 10.67 29.38 0.81
N GLY A 420 10.27 29.31 2.08
CA GLY A 420 10.99 28.63 3.12
C GLY A 420 10.69 27.13 3.08
N ALA A 421 11.67 26.31 3.42
CA ALA A 421 11.55 24.85 3.50
C ALA A 421 11.98 24.38 4.89
N GLU A 422 11.03 23.86 5.67
CA GLU A 422 11.24 23.27 6.99
C GLU A 422 11.43 21.76 6.85
N GLU A 423 12.57 21.22 7.33
CA GLU A 423 12.82 19.78 7.32
C GLU A 423 11.93 19.05 8.33
N LEU A 424 11.07 18.15 7.86
CA LEU A 424 10.23 17.28 8.67
C LEU A 424 10.89 15.92 8.94
N LEU A 425 11.65 15.42 7.96
CA LEU A 425 12.33 14.13 8.06
C LEU A 425 13.64 14.17 7.26
N ASN A 426 14.68 13.57 7.85
CA ASN A 426 15.94 13.25 7.21
C ASN A 426 16.25 11.78 7.53
N THR A 427 16.27 10.91 6.51
CA THR A 427 16.48 9.47 6.69
C THR A 427 17.87 9.13 7.24
N GLU A 428 18.86 10.02 7.04
CA GLU A 428 20.22 9.87 7.52
C GLU A 428 20.51 10.65 8.80
N ALA A 429 19.47 11.11 9.52
CA ALA A 429 19.65 11.70 10.84
C ALA A 429 20.21 10.67 11.83
N SER A 430 21.08 11.13 12.74
CA SER A 430 21.76 10.27 13.72
C SER A 430 20.78 9.52 14.65
N VAL A 431 19.59 10.04 14.87
CA VAL A 431 18.54 9.37 15.67
C VAL A 431 18.08 8.05 15.04
N TRP A 432 18.23 7.90 13.73
CA TRP A 432 17.93 6.67 12.97
C TRP A 432 19.18 5.83 12.68
N GLY A 433 20.31 6.13 13.31
CA GLY A 433 21.59 5.50 13.02
C GLY A 433 22.25 5.99 11.73
N GLY A 434 21.77 7.07 11.14
CA GLY A 434 22.33 7.67 9.93
C GLY A 434 23.58 8.50 10.19
N ALA A 435 24.28 8.85 9.10
CA ALA A 435 25.57 9.53 9.14
C ALA A 435 25.49 11.07 9.11
N ASP A 436 24.30 11.65 8.84
CA ASP A 436 24.14 13.10 8.74
C ASP A 436 24.09 13.76 10.11
N LYS A 437 25.06 14.66 10.35
CA LYS A 437 25.19 15.47 11.58
C LYS A 437 24.66 16.89 11.38
N SER A 438 24.02 17.20 10.26
CA SER A 438 23.49 18.53 9.99
C SER A 438 22.46 18.94 11.03
N ARG A 439 22.56 20.17 11.52
CA ARG A 439 21.60 20.78 12.45
C ARG A 439 20.66 21.75 11.76
N THR A 440 20.91 22.07 10.48
CA THR A 440 20.09 23.00 9.71
C THR A 440 18.77 22.34 9.37
N LYS A 441 17.69 22.94 9.82
CA LYS A 441 16.30 22.44 9.62
C LYS A 441 15.46 23.33 8.74
N THR A 442 15.93 24.56 8.48
CA THR A 442 15.22 25.52 7.66
C THR A 442 16.12 26.01 6.52
N PHE A 443 15.59 26.05 5.33
CA PHE A 443 16.24 26.47 4.11
C PHE A 443 15.35 27.50 3.41
N HIS A 444 15.94 28.33 2.55
CA HIS A 444 15.23 29.35 1.80
C HIS A 444 15.62 29.31 0.33
N THR A 445 14.69 29.59 -0.54
CA THR A 445 14.98 29.76 -1.95
C THR A 445 15.73 31.07 -2.20
N THR A 446 16.54 31.07 -3.26
CA THR A 446 17.15 32.28 -3.82
C THR A 446 16.65 32.49 -5.23
N ASP A 447 16.71 33.74 -5.73
CA ASP A 447 16.44 34.03 -7.13
C ASP A 447 17.44 33.33 -8.04
N GLY A 448 17.00 32.99 -9.22
CA GLY A 448 17.79 32.29 -10.23
C GLY A 448 17.42 30.83 -10.32
N GLY A 449 17.05 30.40 -11.50
CA GLY A 449 16.62 29.04 -11.78
C GLY A 449 16.65 28.77 -13.27
N VAL A 450 16.07 27.65 -13.70
CA VAL A 450 16.06 27.19 -15.09
C VAL A 450 14.69 26.64 -15.48
N TYR A 451 14.40 26.60 -16.76
CA TYR A 451 13.22 25.96 -17.34
C TYR A 451 11.87 26.46 -16.79
N GLY A 452 11.74 27.78 -16.55
CA GLY A 452 10.50 28.39 -16.04
C GLY A 452 10.26 28.10 -14.54
N ARG A 453 11.30 27.69 -13.82
CA ARG A 453 11.35 27.59 -12.37
C ARG A 453 12.38 28.57 -11.86
N ASP A 454 11.91 29.74 -11.41
CA ASP A 454 12.72 30.93 -11.22
C ASP A 454 13.45 30.99 -9.87
N TYR A 455 13.22 29.99 -9.00
CA TYR A 455 13.76 29.96 -7.64
C TYR A 455 14.58 28.69 -7.41
N THR A 456 15.74 28.82 -6.77
CA THR A 456 16.65 27.71 -6.43
C THR A 456 16.66 27.47 -4.93
N LEU A 457 16.35 26.23 -4.53
CA LEU A 457 16.58 25.70 -3.20
C LEU A 457 17.82 24.80 -3.22
N ALA A 458 18.91 25.25 -2.57
CA ALA A 458 20.15 24.50 -2.50
C ALA A 458 20.23 23.71 -1.19
N ILE A 459 20.30 22.37 -1.26
CA ILE A 459 20.32 21.50 -0.08
C ILE A 459 21.49 20.50 -0.13
N ASP A 460 21.96 20.12 1.03
CA ASP A 460 22.91 19.01 1.16
C ASP A 460 22.11 17.70 1.20
N LEU A 461 22.50 16.74 0.35
CA LEU A 461 21.90 15.41 0.30
C LEU A 461 22.91 14.35 0.73
N PRO A 462 22.67 13.63 1.82
CA PRO A 462 23.51 12.50 2.20
C PRO A 462 23.51 11.41 1.13
N ALA A 463 24.56 10.59 1.09
CA ALA A 463 24.57 9.37 0.29
C ALA A 463 23.41 8.46 0.72
N MET A 464 22.69 7.88 -0.24
CA MET A 464 21.54 6.97 0.00
C MET A 464 20.48 7.56 0.94
N GLY A 465 20.39 8.91 1.01
CA GLY A 465 19.56 9.60 1.98
C GLY A 465 18.46 10.44 1.35
N SER A 466 17.37 10.60 2.09
CA SER A 466 16.17 11.33 1.64
C SER A 466 15.76 12.38 2.67
N ARG A 467 15.12 13.43 2.17
CA ARG A 467 14.62 14.53 3.01
C ARG A 467 13.19 14.91 2.62
N LEU A 468 12.36 15.16 3.62
CA LEU A 468 11.02 15.70 3.48
C LEU A 468 10.99 17.12 4.03
N PHE A 469 10.47 18.06 3.24
CA PHE A 469 10.33 19.45 3.65
C PHE A 469 8.89 19.91 3.54
N ARG A 470 8.45 20.69 4.53
CA ARG A 470 7.23 21.49 4.43
C ARG A 470 7.59 22.84 3.82
N LEU A 471 6.93 23.22 2.73
CA LEU A 471 7.16 24.49 2.06
C LEU A 471 6.16 25.55 2.54
N SER A 472 6.71 26.71 2.91
CA SER A 472 5.92 27.90 3.27
C SER A 472 6.20 28.99 2.22
N PRO A 473 5.18 29.49 1.48
CA PRO A 473 5.38 30.59 0.54
C PRO A 473 5.98 31.81 1.21
N GLU A 474 7.02 32.36 0.62
CA GLU A 474 7.66 33.59 1.07
C GLU A 474 7.44 34.70 0.06
N ALA A 475 7.16 35.92 0.53
CA ALA A 475 7.15 37.07 -0.31
C ALA A 475 8.58 37.66 -0.38
N LEU A 476 9.26 37.45 -1.50
CA LEU A 476 10.57 38.07 -1.76
C LEU A 476 10.46 39.60 -1.97
N HIS A 477 9.26 40.10 -2.30
CA HIS A 477 8.95 41.52 -2.40
C HIS A 477 7.60 41.86 -1.75
N PRO A 478 7.47 43.04 -1.07
CA PRO A 478 6.21 43.50 -0.45
C PRO A 478 5.01 43.52 -1.42
N GLU A 479 5.26 43.77 -2.70
CA GLU A 479 4.22 43.81 -3.75
C GLU A 479 3.68 42.40 -4.08
N ALA A 480 4.51 41.36 -4.04
CA ALA A 480 4.08 39.98 -4.26
C ALA A 480 3.23 39.44 -3.10
N ALA A 481 3.54 39.86 -1.85
CA ALA A 481 2.74 39.55 -0.67
C ALA A 481 1.34 40.14 -0.75
N GLN A 482 1.24 41.41 -1.22
CA GLN A 482 -0.06 42.07 -1.41
C GLN A 482 -0.88 41.42 -2.52
N ALA A 483 -0.25 41.02 -3.64
CA ALA A 483 -0.91 40.32 -4.74
C ALA A 483 -1.42 38.93 -4.30
N SER A 484 -0.62 38.17 -3.56
CA SER A 484 -1.00 36.86 -3.02
C SER A 484 -2.13 36.98 -1.99
N ALA A 485 -2.06 37.93 -1.07
CA ALA A 485 -3.10 38.17 -0.09
C ALA A 485 -4.41 38.63 -0.76
N ALA A 486 -4.34 39.48 -1.81
CA ALA A 486 -5.48 39.89 -2.59
C ALA A 486 -6.13 38.75 -3.37
N LEU A 487 -5.32 37.81 -3.91
CA LEU A 487 -5.81 36.61 -4.60
C LEU A 487 -6.53 35.68 -3.64
N ALA A 488 -5.94 35.40 -2.48
CA ALA A 488 -6.53 34.60 -1.42
C ALA A 488 -7.84 35.18 -0.88
N LEU A 489 -7.90 36.53 -0.73
CA LEU A 489 -9.10 37.23 -0.31
C LEU A 489 -10.21 37.17 -1.38
N ASN A 490 -9.83 37.25 -2.66
CA ASN A 490 -10.77 37.11 -3.77
C ASN A 490 -11.32 35.69 -3.91
N GLN A 491 -10.50 34.67 -3.68
CA GLN A 491 -10.95 33.30 -3.66
C GLN A 491 -11.92 33.04 -2.49
N LYS A 492 -11.62 33.54 -1.29
CA LYS A 492 -12.54 33.46 -0.13
C LYS A 492 -13.86 34.22 -0.42
N ARG A 493 -13.82 35.37 -1.07
CA ARG A 493 -15.04 36.12 -1.47
C ARG A 493 -15.85 35.38 -2.54
N LYS A 494 -15.21 34.72 -3.53
CA LYS A 494 -15.90 33.90 -4.53
C LYS A 494 -16.54 32.67 -3.89
N ALA A 495 -15.85 31.96 -2.98
CA ALA A 495 -16.39 30.84 -2.23
C ALA A 495 -17.59 31.27 -1.35
N ALA A 496 -17.50 32.40 -0.64
CA ALA A 496 -18.58 32.92 0.17
C ALA A 496 -19.80 33.42 -0.66
N ARG A 497 -19.59 33.89 -1.89
CA ARG A 497 -20.68 34.23 -2.82
C ARG A 497 -21.34 32.98 -3.40
N ALA A 498 -20.57 31.92 -3.72
CA ALA A 498 -21.10 30.65 -4.19
C ALA A 498 -21.95 29.97 -3.11
N ALA A 499 -21.53 30.05 -1.85
CA ALA A 499 -22.29 29.51 -0.71
C ALA A 499 -23.58 30.30 -0.39
N LYS A 500 -23.72 31.54 -0.87
CA LYS A 500 -24.92 32.41 -0.68
C LYS A 500 -25.85 32.45 -1.87
N ALA A 501 -25.55 31.77 -2.97
CA ALA A 501 -26.46 31.72 -4.13
C ALA A 501 -27.72 30.91 -3.78
N PRO A 502 -28.93 31.43 -3.93
CA PRO A 502 -30.13 30.71 -3.60
C PRO A 502 -30.33 29.53 -4.53
N ALA A 503 -30.61 28.34 -3.92
CA ALA A 503 -31.00 27.15 -4.67
C ALA A 503 -32.23 27.48 -5.53
N ASN A 504 -32.07 27.52 -6.84
CA ASN A 504 -33.14 27.73 -7.78
C ASN A 504 -34.14 26.57 -7.70
N LYS A 505 -35.25 26.78 -7.02
CA LYS A 505 -36.37 25.83 -7.03
C LYS A 505 -36.97 25.85 -8.43
N SER A 506 -36.58 24.93 -9.30
CA SER A 506 -37.36 24.60 -10.49
C SER A 506 -38.63 23.88 -10.08
N LYS A 507 -39.73 24.62 -10.01
CA LYS A 507 -41.06 24.06 -10.20
C LYS A 507 -41.23 23.84 -11.72
N LYS A 508 -41.32 22.59 -12.12
CA LYS A 508 -42.40 22.03 -12.96
C LYS A 508 -42.10 20.59 -13.24
#